data_1eea54df5a4079ba34667e3455ce830a
#
_entry.id   1eea54df5a4079ba34667e3455ce830a
#
_cell.length_a   1.000
_cell.length_b   1.000
_cell.length_c   1.000
_cell.angle_alpha   90.00
_cell.angle_beta   90.00
_cell.angle_gamma   90.00
#
_symmetry.space_group_name_H-M   'P 1'
#
loop_
_entity.id
_entity.type
_entity.pdbx_description
1 polymer ?
#
loop_
_entity_poly.entity_id
_entity_poly.type
_entity_poly.pdbx_seq_one_letter_code
_entity_poly.pdbx_strand_id
1 'polypeptide(L)'
;MDYGKKKLMADDCLKTLKFVSSDVFQYKISKILLWLVLAIHGTITLVGTYFLLGKFNRKQFMNFVPSYLATFYPLLAIWTLLFRGELISNIKNEVEMWTIDSAGEKVHRQIKNQATFMTIFAVVNFLISIVGGCLYLVPLSEDVDTFVAFYLFHNYFPNQEKYLSSIYRMTFLMLGYLMIVHGYQIIYYSEHGRYQSTLLKEHVANLDSCERQTNEEKLFYDDEYQKRIHLRLVFCVKRSVKFVELIERKNREITNLIGVFSICGCLLGIGIVLHLLSGNLTEGYCLRLALLSIGTAAVFSALFWSGQTVEDQSEEIVAALHALNWYNFDKNNKKIYLIMLTNAMQTHRVKFTENYSVNYDLGVQIVKSIYSIISVMVNMI
;
A
#
# COMPACT_ATOMS: atom_id res chain seq x y z
N MET A 1 10.67 8.70 -30.61
CA MET A 1 10.79 8.92 -29.16
C MET A 1 11.57 10.20 -28.91
N ASP A 2 11.05 11.05 -28.05
CA ASP A 2 11.68 12.35 -27.79
C ASP A 2 12.50 12.27 -26.48
N TYR A 3 13.79 12.08 -26.62
CA TYR A 3 14.73 11.96 -25.51
C TYR A 3 15.08 13.31 -24.84
N GLY A 4 14.51 14.43 -25.31
CA GLY A 4 14.97 15.77 -24.93
C GLY A 4 13.92 16.75 -24.42
N LYS A 5 12.61 16.45 -24.43
CA LYS A 5 11.59 17.42 -24.02
C LYS A 5 11.60 17.67 -22.51
N LYS A 6 11.63 18.95 -22.16
CA LYS A 6 11.34 19.43 -20.82
C LYS A 6 9.98 18.93 -20.35
N LYS A 7 9.95 18.40 -19.13
CA LYS A 7 8.81 17.94 -18.37
C LYS A 7 7.67 18.96 -18.40
N LEU A 8 6.64 18.76 -19.21
CA LEU A 8 5.33 19.30 -18.96
C LEU A 8 4.76 18.49 -17.77
N MET A 9 4.33 19.17 -16.72
CA MET A 9 3.65 18.51 -15.58
C MET A 9 2.40 17.82 -16.12
N ALA A 10 2.51 16.53 -16.45
CA ALA A 10 1.35 15.72 -16.78
C ALA A 10 0.45 15.62 -15.53
N ASP A 11 -0.87 15.61 -15.73
CA ASP A 11 -1.81 15.38 -14.64
C ASP A 11 -1.52 14.03 -13.98
N ASP A 12 -1.66 14.00 -12.63
CA ASP A 12 -1.49 12.78 -11.87
C ASP A 12 -2.64 11.82 -12.19
N CYS A 13 -2.34 10.72 -12.87
CA CYS A 13 -3.35 9.73 -13.24
C CYS A 13 -3.91 8.98 -12.02
N LEU A 14 -3.23 9.02 -10.85
CA LEU A 14 -3.68 8.47 -9.57
C LEU A 14 -4.14 9.55 -8.57
N LYS A 15 -4.51 10.75 -9.07
CA LYS A 15 -4.92 11.90 -8.24
C LYS A 15 -6.00 11.54 -7.22
N THR A 16 -6.99 10.74 -7.60
CA THR A 16 -8.07 10.32 -6.70
C THR A 16 -7.53 9.46 -5.55
N LEU A 17 -6.65 8.51 -5.85
CA LEU A 17 -6.01 7.66 -4.84
C LEU A 17 -5.17 8.51 -3.87
N LYS A 18 -4.40 9.48 -4.38
CA LYS A 18 -3.64 10.43 -3.58
C LYS A 18 -4.56 11.26 -2.69
N PHE A 19 -5.63 11.80 -3.25
CA PHE A 19 -6.59 12.62 -2.51
C PHE A 19 -7.17 11.85 -1.32
N VAL A 20 -7.69 10.64 -1.56
CA VAL A 20 -8.30 9.79 -0.53
C VAL A 20 -7.26 9.33 0.51
N SER A 21 -6.01 9.08 0.13
CA SER A 21 -5.01 8.52 1.05
C SER A 21 -4.15 9.56 1.78
N SER A 22 -4.05 10.79 1.28
CA SER A 22 -3.14 11.80 1.82
C SER A 22 -3.75 13.19 1.93
N ASP A 23 -4.25 13.76 0.81
CA ASP A 23 -4.56 15.18 0.74
C ASP A 23 -5.72 15.57 1.67
N VAL A 24 -6.71 14.66 1.85
CA VAL A 24 -7.83 14.85 2.80
C VAL A 24 -7.32 15.10 4.23
N PHE A 25 -6.23 14.47 4.64
CA PHE A 25 -5.69 14.58 5.99
C PHE A 25 -4.81 15.82 6.22
N GLN A 26 -4.52 16.58 5.17
CA GLN A 26 -3.81 17.87 5.30
C GLN A 26 -4.70 19.00 5.77
N TYR A 27 -6.03 18.88 5.61
CA TYR A 27 -6.98 19.89 6.09
C TYR A 27 -6.99 19.98 7.61
N LYS A 28 -7.09 21.22 8.14
CA LYS A 28 -7.13 21.47 9.59
C LYS A 28 -8.26 20.70 10.29
N ILE A 29 -9.44 20.64 9.68
CA ILE A 29 -10.60 19.93 10.23
C ILE A 29 -10.29 18.43 10.37
N SER A 30 -9.70 17.81 9.36
CA SER A 30 -9.33 16.39 9.41
C SER A 30 -8.30 16.12 10.51
N LYS A 31 -7.33 17.01 10.70
CA LYS A 31 -6.34 16.87 11.79
C LYS A 31 -6.99 16.99 13.17
N ILE A 32 -7.93 17.91 13.36
CA ILE A 32 -8.68 18.05 14.62
C ILE A 32 -9.49 16.79 14.90
N LEU A 33 -10.19 16.25 13.89
CA LEU A 33 -10.93 14.99 14.00
C LEU A 33 -10.01 13.81 14.34
N LEU A 34 -8.84 13.72 13.71
CA LEU A 34 -7.84 12.68 14.04
C LEU A 34 -7.39 12.77 15.50
N TRP A 35 -7.09 13.97 16.01
CA TRP A 35 -6.72 14.17 17.41
C TRP A 35 -7.84 13.77 18.37
N LEU A 36 -9.08 14.13 18.06
CA LEU A 36 -10.24 13.76 18.85
C LEU A 36 -10.43 12.24 18.90
N VAL A 37 -10.38 11.57 17.74
CA VAL A 37 -10.51 10.11 17.66
C VAL A 37 -9.35 9.42 18.39
N LEU A 38 -8.12 9.92 18.25
CA LEU A 38 -6.94 9.41 18.97
C LEU A 38 -7.12 9.53 20.50
N ALA A 39 -7.60 10.67 20.99
CA ALA A 39 -7.84 10.87 22.42
C ALA A 39 -8.91 9.93 22.97
N ILE A 40 -10.05 9.78 22.27
CA ILE A 40 -11.14 8.89 22.68
C ILE A 40 -10.66 7.44 22.69
N HIS A 41 -10.18 6.93 21.55
CA HIS A 41 -9.79 5.52 21.43
C HIS A 41 -8.51 5.19 22.19
N GLY A 42 -7.55 6.11 22.28
CA GLY A 42 -6.35 5.95 23.08
C GLY A 42 -6.67 5.80 24.58
N THR A 43 -7.54 6.67 25.11
CA THR A 43 -7.99 6.60 26.52
C THR A 43 -8.72 5.29 26.77
N ILE A 44 -9.67 4.89 25.91
CA ILE A 44 -10.43 3.65 26.04
C ILE A 44 -9.49 2.43 25.95
N THR A 45 -8.50 2.46 25.08
CA THR A 45 -7.51 1.37 24.96
C THR A 45 -6.67 1.26 26.23
N LEU A 46 -6.21 2.37 26.82
CA LEU A 46 -5.47 2.37 28.09
C LEU A 46 -6.31 1.81 29.24
N VAL A 47 -7.55 2.29 29.38
CA VAL A 47 -8.47 1.80 30.40
C VAL A 47 -8.81 0.32 30.13
N GLY A 48 -9.06 -0.05 28.89
CA GLY A 48 -9.31 -1.43 28.47
C GLY A 48 -8.16 -2.36 28.83
N THR A 49 -6.90 -1.93 28.63
CA THR A 49 -5.72 -2.69 29.05
C THR A 49 -5.74 -2.99 30.55
N TYR A 50 -6.05 -1.98 31.38
CA TYR A 50 -6.15 -2.17 32.84
C TYR A 50 -7.22 -3.20 33.21
N PHE A 51 -8.40 -3.15 32.55
CA PHE A 51 -9.48 -4.10 32.82
C PHE A 51 -9.14 -5.52 32.33
N LEU A 52 -8.55 -5.64 31.13
CA LEU A 52 -8.16 -6.94 30.57
C LEU A 52 -7.09 -7.64 31.40
N LEU A 53 -6.14 -6.90 31.95
CA LEU A 53 -5.04 -7.47 32.73
C LEU A 53 -5.39 -7.80 34.16
N GLY A 54 -6.39 -7.14 34.78
CA GLY A 54 -6.59 -7.26 36.25
C GLY A 54 -8.01 -7.39 36.74
N LYS A 55 -9.04 -7.20 35.91
CA LYS A 55 -10.44 -7.10 36.35
C LYS A 55 -11.39 -8.07 35.67
N PHE A 56 -11.16 -8.40 34.41
CA PHE A 56 -12.05 -9.26 33.66
C PHE A 56 -11.83 -10.73 34.00
N ASN A 57 -12.95 -11.46 34.13
CA ASN A 57 -12.92 -12.91 34.18
C ASN A 57 -12.59 -13.50 32.79
N ARG A 58 -12.31 -14.82 32.74
CA ARG A 58 -11.94 -15.51 31.49
C ARG A 58 -12.95 -15.30 30.36
N LYS A 59 -14.27 -15.34 30.64
CA LYS A 59 -15.32 -15.16 29.64
C LYS A 59 -15.30 -13.73 29.10
N GLN A 60 -15.24 -12.72 29.96
CA GLN A 60 -15.16 -11.31 29.56
C GLN A 60 -13.90 -11.04 28.76
N PHE A 61 -12.75 -11.58 29.18
CA PHE A 61 -11.49 -11.48 28.46
C PHE A 61 -11.65 -11.99 27.02
N MET A 62 -12.21 -13.19 26.82
CA MET A 62 -12.43 -13.77 25.51
C MET A 62 -13.38 -12.95 24.63
N ASN A 63 -14.38 -12.31 25.21
CA ASN A 63 -15.33 -11.48 24.48
C ASN A 63 -14.71 -10.14 24.00
N PHE A 64 -13.87 -9.52 24.83
CA PHE A 64 -13.34 -8.18 24.55
C PHE A 64 -12.01 -8.17 23.78
N VAL A 65 -11.17 -9.21 23.93
CA VAL A 65 -9.86 -9.29 23.28
C VAL A 65 -9.92 -9.09 21.75
N PRO A 66 -10.88 -9.67 21.02
CA PRO A 66 -10.93 -9.51 19.59
C PRO A 66 -11.06 -8.04 19.15
N SER A 67 -12.02 -7.30 19.73
CA SER A 67 -12.22 -5.89 19.43
C SER A 67 -11.07 -5.02 19.93
N TYR A 68 -10.48 -5.37 21.08
CA TYR A 68 -9.31 -4.68 21.64
C TYR A 68 -8.09 -4.81 20.70
N LEU A 69 -7.78 -6.00 20.21
CA LEU A 69 -6.68 -6.21 19.25
C LEU A 69 -6.89 -5.44 17.95
N ALA A 70 -8.13 -5.34 17.48
CA ALA A 70 -8.46 -4.60 16.28
C ALA A 70 -8.23 -3.09 16.40
N THR A 71 -8.22 -2.51 17.62
CA THR A 71 -8.03 -1.05 17.81
C THR A 71 -6.60 -0.57 17.55
N PHE A 72 -5.60 -1.44 17.64
CA PHE A 72 -4.19 -1.03 17.47
C PHE A 72 -3.89 -0.54 16.06
N TYR A 73 -4.51 -1.16 15.05
CA TYR A 73 -4.28 -0.76 13.66
C TYR A 73 -4.74 0.69 13.37
N PRO A 74 -5.98 1.10 13.66
CA PRO A 74 -6.40 2.48 13.42
C PRO A 74 -5.70 3.49 14.33
N LEU A 75 -5.33 3.14 15.56
CA LEU A 75 -4.53 4.03 16.42
C LEU A 75 -3.17 4.32 15.81
N LEU A 76 -2.49 3.30 15.29
CA LEU A 76 -1.24 3.46 14.55
C LEU A 76 -1.44 4.29 13.28
N ALA A 77 -2.55 4.07 12.56
CA ALA A 77 -2.90 4.82 11.37
C ALA A 77 -3.06 6.31 11.67
N ILE A 78 -3.80 6.67 12.72
CA ILE A 78 -3.96 8.06 13.16
C ILE A 78 -2.61 8.67 13.53
N TRP A 79 -1.82 7.96 14.34
CA TRP A 79 -0.51 8.43 14.75
C TRP A 79 0.39 8.73 13.54
N THR A 80 0.41 7.85 12.55
CA THR A 80 1.20 8.04 11.33
C THR A 80 0.72 9.25 10.51
N LEU A 81 -0.60 9.42 10.36
CA LEU A 81 -1.16 10.56 9.62
C LEU A 81 -0.87 11.90 10.30
N LEU A 82 -0.86 11.92 11.63
CA LEU A 82 -0.58 13.15 12.39
C LEU A 82 0.90 13.55 12.37
N PHE A 83 1.80 12.57 12.48
CA PHE A 83 3.24 12.83 12.65
C PHE A 83 4.09 12.58 11.41
N ARG A 84 3.59 11.80 10.43
CA ARG A 84 4.30 11.45 9.19
C ARG A 84 3.46 11.63 7.92
N GLY A 85 2.48 12.53 7.96
CA GLY A 85 1.53 12.74 6.85
C GLY A 85 2.16 13.18 5.51
N GLU A 86 3.42 13.59 5.49
CA GLU A 86 4.12 14.04 4.27
C GLU A 86 4.80 12.91 3.48
N LEU A 87 4.80 11.67 4.00
CA LEU A 87 5.53 10.54 3.40
C LEU A 87 5.28 10.35 1.91
N ILE A 88 4.06 10.64 1.44
CA ILE A 88 3.68 10.42 0.03
C ILE A 88 3.34 11.69 -0.75
N SER A 89 3.31 12.86 -0.10
CA SER A 89 2.87 14.11 -0.74
C SER A 89 3.66 14.45 -2.00
N ASN A 90 4.95 14.14 -2.02
CA ASN A 90 5.89 14.49 -3.09
C ASN A 90 6.32 13.30 -3.96
N ILE A 91 5.79 12.10 -3.72
CA ILE A 91 6.24 10.87 -4.42
C ILE A 91 6.20 11.05 -5.95
N LYS A 92 5.12 11.57 -6.49
CA LYS A 92 5.01 11.78 -7.95
C LYS A 92 6.17 12.62 -8.49
N ASN A 93 6.44 13.78 -7.87
CA ASN A 93 7.47 14.70 -8.34
C ASN A 93 8.89 14.13 -8.19
N GLU A 94 9.10 13.27 -7.22
CA GLU A 94 10.37 12.62 -6.96
C GLU A 94 10.61 11.42 -7.88
N VAL A 95 9.58 10.57 -8.09
CA VAL A 95 9.70 9.29 -8.82
C VAL A 95 9.55 9.47 -10.33
N GLU A 96 8.87 10.52 -10.82
CA GLU A 96 8.61 10.71 -12.24
C GLU A 96 9.89 11.07 -13.02
N MET A 97 10.50 10.07 -13.67
CA MET A 97 11.68 10.21 -14.54
C MET A 97 11.30 10.41 -15.99
N TRP A 98 10.20 9.80 -16.43
CA TRP A 98 9.65 9.89 -17.77
C TRP A 98 8.20 10.33 -17.72
N THR A 99 7.78 11.15 -18.70
CA THR A 99 6.37 11.45 -18.90
C THR A 99 5.66 10.23 -19.47
N ILE A 100 4.41 10.03 -19.10
CA ILE A 100 3.62 8.82 -19.45
C ILE A 100 3.50 8.63 -20.96
N ASP A 101 3.52 9.71 -21.73
CA ASP A 101 3.44 9.74 -23.20
C ASP A 101 4.79 9.47 -23.90
N SER A 102 5.91 9.44 -23.15
CA SER A 102 7.26 9.34 -23.71
C SER A 102 7.55 8.02 -24.43
N ALA A 103 6.86 6.94 -24.06
CA ALA A 103 7.06 5.60 -24.62
C ALA A 103 6.07 5.24 -25.75
N GLY A 104 5.24 6.18 -26.18
CA GLY A 104 4.28 6.02 -27.26
C GLY A 104 2.84 5.76 -26.81
N GLU A 105 1.89 5.91 -27.75
CA GLU A 105 0.45 5.88 -27.47
C GLU A 105 -0.06 4.57 -26.85
N LYS A 106 0.49 3.44 -27.28
CA LYS A 106 0.11 2.12 -26.74
C LYS A 106 0.38 2.02 -25.24
N VAL A 107 1.59 2.41 -24.82
CA VAL A 107 2.01 2.37 -23.41
C VAL A 107 1.25 3.40 -22.59
N HIS A 108 1.06 4.61 -23.13
CA HIS A 108 0.24 5.64 -22.52
C HIS A 108 -1.18 5.13 -22.21
N ARG A 109 -1.84 4.49 -23.18
CA ARG A 109 -3.18 3.92 -23.01
C ARG A 109 -3.20 2.80 -21.97
N GLN A 110 -2.18 1.93 -21.97
CA GLN A 110 -2.05 0.86 -20.99
C GLN A 110 -1.96 1.42 -19.56
N ILE A 111 -1.06 2.39 -19.33
CA ILE A 111 -0.89 3.03 -18.00
C ILE A 111 -2.19 3.72 -17.57
N LYS A 112 -2.85 4.45 -18.49
CA LYS A 112 -4.11 5.13 -18.20
C LYS A 112 -5.22 4.15 -17.81
N ASN A 113 -5.35 3.03 -18.51
CA ASN A 113 -6.34 2.00 -18.17
C ASN A 113 -6.08 1.39 -16.80
N GLN A 114 -4.82 1.10 -16.46
CA GLN A 114 -4.43 0.60 -15.15
C GLN A 114 -4.71 1.62 -14.05
N ALA A 115 -4.38 2.90 -14.26
CA ALA A 115 -4.70 3.97 -13.32
C ALA A 115 -6.20 4.13 -13.09
N THR A 116 -7.00 4.00 -14.15
CA THR A 116 -8.47 4.03 -14.07
C THR A 116 -8.99 2.85 -13.24
N PHE A 117 -8.49 1.64 -13.48
CA PHE A 117 -8.84 0.46 -12.71
C PHE A 117 -8.52 0.66 -11.21
N MET A 118 -7.32 1.13 -10.88
CA MET A 118 -6.92 1.40 -9.49
C MET A 118 -7.77 2.49 -8.85
N THR A 119 -8.16 3.51 -9.60
CA THR A 119 -9.06 4.56 -9.14
C THR A 119 -10.45 4.01 -8.82
N ILE A 120 -11.04 3.19 -9.70
CA ILE A 120 -12.34 2.55 -9.47
C ILE A 120 -12.26 1.63 -8.24
N PHE A 121 -11.23 0.80 -8.14
CA PHE A 121 -10.98 -0.05 -6.99
C PHE A 121 -10.95 0.75 -5.68
N ALA A 122 -10.17 1.85 -5.65
CA ALA A 122 -10.05 2.70 -4.48
C ALA A 122 -11.39 3.33 -4.08
N VAL A 123 -12.17 3.83 -5.04
CA VAL A 123 -13.49 4.46 -4.78
C VAL A 123 -14.48 3.41 -4.26
N VAL A 124 -14.57 2.25 -4.90
CA VAL A 124 -15.50 1.18 -4.47
C VAL A 124 -15.17 0.72 -3.04
N ASN A 125 -13.89 0.46 -2.77
CA ASN A 125 -13.47 0.01 -1.45
C ASN A 125 -13.62 1.10 -0.38
N PHE A 126 -13.41 2.37 -0.74
CA PHE A 126 -13.72 3.51 0.13
C PHE A 126 -15.21 3.55 0.50
N LEU A 127 -16.11 3.36 -0.47
CA LEU A 127 -17.55 3.30 -0.22
C LEU A 127 -17.92 2.11 0.70
N ILE A 128 -17.34 0.93 0.47
CA ILE A 128 -17.53 -0.23 1.35
C ILE A 128 -17.11 0.09 2.78
N SER A 129 -15.98 0.77 2.97
CA SER A 129 -15.47 1.14 4.29
C SER A 129 -16.37 2.17 5.00
N ILE A 130 -16.90 3.14 4.27
CA ILE A 130 -17.87 4.11 4.81
C ILE A 130 -19.19 3.42 5.20
N VAL A 131 -19.73 2.57 4.33
CA VAL A 131 -20.95 1.80 4.63
C VAL A 131 -20.70 0.91 5.85
N GLY A 132 -19.56 0.22 5.92
CA GLY A 132 -19.16 -0.57 7.09
C GLY A 132 -19.14 0.27 8.37
N GLY A 133 -18.53 1.46 8.33
CA GLY A 133 -18.52 2.40 9.45
C GLY A 133 -19.93 2.88 9.84
N CYS A 134 -20.81 3.14 8.86
CA CYS A 134 -22.20 3.55 9.11
C CYS A 134 -23.01 2.47 9.87
N LEU A 135 -22.74 1.20 9.62
CA LEU A 135 -23.45 0.11 10.34
C LEU A 135 -23.16 0.13 11.85
N TYR A 136 -22.01 0.65 12.27
CA TYR A 136 -21.70 0.81 13.70
C TYR A 136 -22.48 1.96 14.38
N LEU A 137 -23.12 2.85 13.61
CA LEU A 137 -24.00 3.87 14.18
C LEU A 137 -25.29 3.28 14.74
N VAL A 138 -25.76 2.17 14.21
CA VAL A 138 -26.95 1.46 14.70
C VAL A 138 -26.56 0.68 15.96
N PRO A 139 -27.20 0.90 17.13
CA PRO A 139 -26.89 0.13 18.33
C PRO A 139 -27.36 -1.34 18.18
N LEU A 140 -26.48 -2.26 18.61
CA LEU A 140 -26.81 -3.68 18.77
C LEU A 140 -26.65 -4.07 20.24
N SER A 141 -27.42 -5.07 20.70
CA SER A 141 -27.36 -5.60 22.07
C SER A 141 -25.97 -6.14 22.42
N GLU A 142 -25.30 -6.76 21.46
CA GLU A 142 -24.00 -7.37 21.61
C GLU A 142 -22.85 -6.37 21.74
N ASP A 143 -23.08 -5.10 21.43
CA ASP A 143 -22.03 -4.08 21.49
C ASP A 143 -21.45 -3.96 22.90
N VAL A 144 -22.27 -4.12 23.96
CA VAL A 144 -21.86 -4.04 25.36
C VAL A 144 -20.95 -5.22 25.75
N ASP A 145 -21.16 -6.38 25.16
CA ASP A 145 -20.36 -7.57 25.40
C ASP A 145 -19.14 -7.69 24.48
N THR A 146 -19.08 -6.86 23.45
CA THR A 146 -18.01 -6.92 22.41
C THR A 146 -16.98 -5.83 22.56
N PHE A 147 -17.40 -4.61 22.93
CA PHE A 147 -16.52 -3.45 23.02
C PHE A 147 -16.38 -2.99 24.45
N VAL A 148 -15.13 -2.93 24.94
CA VAL A 148 -14.81 -2.46 26.28
C VAL A 148 -15.42 -1.08 26.57
N ALA A 149 -15.48 -0.18 25.55
CA ALA A 149 -16.06 1.16 25.70
C ALA A 149 -17.54 1.10 26.12
N PHE A 150 -18.36 0.34 25.43
CA PHE A 150 -19.80 0.24 25.75
C PHE A 150 -20.02 -0.46 27.10
N TYR A 151 -19.23 -1.48 27.42
CA TYR A 151 -19.23 -2.10 28.75
C TYR A 151 -18.94 -1.08 29.86
N LEU A 152 -17.93 -0.21 29.66
CA LEU A 152 -17.59 0.84 30.65
C LEU A 152 -18.70 1.87 30.78
N PHE A 153 -19.30 2.31 29.66
CA PHE A 153 -20.38 3.29 29.70
C PHE A 153 -21.62 2.73 30.41
N HIS A 154 -21.97 1.48 30.14
CA HIS A 154 -23.11 0.81 30.77
C HIS A 154 -22.93 0.65 32.28
N ASN A 155 -21.77 0.17 32.73
CA ASN A 155 -21.54 -0.19 34.15
C ASN A 155 -21.10 0.99 35.02
N TYR A 156 -20.39 1.96 34.50
CA TYR A 156 -19.82 3.05 35.30
C TYR A 156 -20.49 4.42 35.06
N PHE A 157 -21.17 4.61 33.92
CA PHE A 157 -21.82 5.89 33.55
C PHE A 157 -23.26 5.69 33.05
N PRO A 158 -24.15 4.99 33.79
CA PRO A 158 -25.49 4.63 33.32
C PRO A 158 -26.34 5.85 32.93
N ASN A 159 -26.21 6.97 33.67
CA ASN A 159 -26.95 8.20 33.38
C ASN A 159 -26.50 8.90 32.08
N GLN A 160 -25.29 8.63 31.61
CA GLN A 160 -24.70 9.26 30.43
C GLN A 160 -24.43 8.25 29.30
N GLU A 161 -24.77 6.98 29.51
CA GLU A 161 -24.50 5.87 28.59
C GLU A 161 -24.92 6.20 27.16
N LYS A 162 -26.12 6.71 26.96
CA LYS A 162 -26.67 7.03 25.65
C LYS A 162 -25.85 8.06 24.90
N TYR A 163 -25.40 9.13 25.58
CA TYR A 163 -24.60 10.19 24.98
C TYR A 163 -23.19 9.72 24.66
N LEU A 164 -22.52 9.08 25.62
CA LEU A 164 -21.16 8.56 25.44
C LEU A 164 -21.11 7.50 24.33
N SER A 165 -22.08 6.59 24.31
CA SER A 165 -22.19 5.57 23.26
C SER A 165 -22.44 6.19 21.89
N SER A 166 -23.26 7.23 21.77
CA SER A 166 -23.50 7.91 20.49
C SER A 166 -22.25 8.59 19.98
N ILE A 167 -21.52 9.34 20.84
CA ILE A 167 -20.26 9.98 20.48
C ILE A 167 -19.23 8.94 20.03
N TYR A 168 -19.10 7.86 20.79
CA TYR A 168 -18.17 6.78 20.45
C TYR A 168 -18.51 6.10 19.12
N ARG A 169 -19.81 5.86 18.85
CA ARG A 169 -20.28 5.29 17.57
C ARG A 169 -19.93 6.15 16.37
N MET A 170 -20.05 7.49 16.49
CA MET A 170 -19.68 8.41 15.41
C MET A 170 -18.21 8.28 14.98
N THR A 171 -17.32 7.87 15.88
CA THR A 171 -15.91 7.69 15.54
C THR A 171 -15.65 6.48 14.62
N PHE A 172 -16.56 5.49 14.58
CA PHE A 172 -16.39 4.31 13.71
C PHE A 172 -16.40 4.64 12.22
N LEU A 173 -17.07 5.73 11.81
CA LEU A 173 -16.98 6.23 10.43
C LEU A 173 -15.53 6.54 10.05
N MET A 174 -14.82 7.23 10.96
CA MET A 174 -13.43 7.58 10.75
C MET A 174 -12.52 6.34 10.85
N LEU A 175 -12.79 5.44 11.81
CA LEU A 175 -12.02 4.20 11.97
C LEU A 175 -12.12 3.29 10.75
N GLY A 176 -13.32 3.10 10.18
CA GLY A 176 -13.52 2.32 8.96
C GLY A 176 -12.67 2.85 7.79
N TYR A 177 -12.63 4.17 7.64
CA TYR A 177 -11.78 4.82 6.64
C TYR A 177 -10.28 4.62 6.92
N LEU A 178 -9.85 4.77 8.16
CA LEU A 178 -8.44 4.64 8.56
C LEU A 178 -7.87 3.23 8.33
N MET A 179 -8.72 2.20 8.29
CA MET A 179 -8.29 0.82 7.99
C MET A 179 -7.67 0.68 6.59
N ILE A 180 -8.06 1.51 5.63
CA ILE A 180 -7.65 1.38 4.23
C ILE A 180 -6.59 2.39 3.79
N VAL A 181 -6.45 3.51 4.51
CA VAL A 181 -5.65 4.68 4.09
C VAL A 181 -4.19 4.33 3.81
N HIS A 182 -3.53 3.63 4.73
CA HIS A 182 -2.10 3.32 4.57
C HIS A 182 -1.82 2.29 3.48
N GLY A 183 -2.75 1.35 3.28
CA GLY A 183 -2.72 0.46 2.12
C GLY A 183 -2.73 1.26 0.82
N TYR A 184 -3.60 2.26 0.72
CA TYR A 184 -3.66 3.15 -0.46
C TYR A 184 -2.41 3.99 -0.65
N GLN A 185 -1.76 4.42 0.43
CA GLN A 185 -0.50 5.14 0.34
C GLN A 185 0.60 4.28 -0.29
N ILE A 186 0.71 3.03 0.14
CA ILE A 186 1.71 2.10 -0.40
C ILE A 186 1.37 1.74 -1.86
N ILE A 187 0.08 1.50 -2.17
CA ILE A 187 -0.37 1.24 -3.54
C ILE A 187 -0.04 2.43 -4.44
N TYR A 188 -0.30 3.67 -4.00
CA TYR A 188 0.04 4.87 -4.77
C TYR A 188 1.54 4.94 -5.09
N TYR A 189 2.40 4.66 -4.10
CA TYR A 189 3.84 4.61 -4.28
C TYR A 189 4.26 3.51 -5.26
N SER A 190 3.77 2.29 -5.07
CA SER A 190 4.12 1.14 -5.91
C SER A 190 3.66 1.33 -7.36
N GLU A 191 2.46 1.87 -7.58
CA GLU A 191 1.93 2.12 -8.92
C GLU A 191 2.75 3.16 -9.69
N HIS A 192 3.18 4.25 -9.03
CA HIS A 192 4.10 5.21 -9.67
C HIS A 192 5.44 4.55 -10.02
N GLY A 193 5.99 3.73 -9.13
CA GLY A 193 7.20 2.93 -9.40
C GLY A 193 7.00 2.02 -10.62
N ARG A 194 5.88 1.29 -10.67
CA ARG A 194 5.52 0.41 -11.78
C ARG A 194 5.42 1.16 -13.11
N TYR A 195 4.77 2.33 -13.14
CA TYR A 195 4.67 3.11 -14.38
C TYR A 195 6.04 3.53 -14.89
N GLN A 196 6.92 3.97 -14.02
CA GLN A 196 8.28 4.35 -14.40
C GLN A 196 9.10 3.15 -14.88
N SER A 197 8.96 1.98 -14.25
CA SER A 197 9.58 0.73 -14.70
C SER A 197 9.08 0.29 -16.09
N THR A 198 7.77 0.39 -16.33
CA THR A 198 7.16 0.10 -17.64
C THR A 198 7.71 1.03 -18.72
N LEU A 199 7.83 2.33 -18.42
CA LEU A 199 8.41 3.30 -19.36
C LEU A 199 9.89 3.02 -19.64
N LEU A 200 10.68 2.69 -18.61
CA LEU A 200 12.08 2.30 -18.75
C LEU A 200 12.22 1.07 -19.66
N LYS A 201 11.42 0.03 -19.40
CA LYS A 201 11.40 -1.21 -20.22
C LYS A 201 11.17 -0.88 -21.70
N GLU A 202 10.16 -0.06 -22.01
CA GLU A 202 9.86 0.34 -23.39
C GLU A 202 10.97 1.17 -24.03
N HIS A 203 11.59 2.08 -23.28
CA HIS A 203 12.75 2.82 -23.75
C HIS A 203 13.93 1.90 -24.06
N VAL A 204 14.17 0.88 -23.22
CA VAL A 204 15.19 -0.15 -23.44
C VAL A 204 14.86 -0.98 -24.67
N ALA A 205 13.65 -1.51 -24.78
CA ALA A 205 13.23 -2.35 -25.92
C ALA A 205 13.34 -1.62 -27.27
N ASN A 206 13.26 -0.29 -27.24
CA ASN A 206 13.33 0.55 -28.43
C ASN A 206 14.72 1.20 -28.64
N LEU A 207 15.76 0.78 -27.92
CA LEU A 207 17.12 1.34 -28.10
C LEU A 207 17.63 1.17 -29.53
N ASP A 208 17.42 0.01 -30.14
CA ASP A 208 17.90 -0.37 -31.47
C ASP A 208 16.81 -0.44 -32.57
N SER A 209 15.55 -0.08 -32.24
CA SER A 209 14.36 -0.34 -33.09
C SER A 209 14.37 0.35 -34.46
N CYS A 210 15.14 1.41 -34.63
CA CYS A 210 15.15 2.18 -35.90
C CYS A 210 15.97 1.53 -37.01
N GLU A 211 16.70 0.44 -36.75
CA GLU A 211 17.76 -0.04 -37.68
C GLU A 211 17.68 -1.55 -37.97
N ARG A 212 16.61 -2.22 -37.62
CA ARG A 212 16.39 -3.65 -37.94
C ARG A 212 16.41 -4.00 -39.44
N GLN A 213 16.49 -2.99 -40.32
CA GLN A 213 16.53 -3.15 -41.77
C GLN A 213 17.92 -3.05 -42.39
N THR A 214 18.97 -2.71 -41.62
CA THR A 214 20.35 -2.58 -42.11
C THR A 214 21.11 -3.88 -41.84
N ASN A 215 22.09 -4.17 -42.76
CA ASN A 215 22.94 -5.38 -42.64
C ASN A 215 23.72 -5.36 -41.31
N GLU A 216 23.41 -6.30 -40.39
CA GLU A 216 23.88 -6.30 -39.03
C GLU A 216 25.42 -6.19 -38.87
N GLU A 217 26.17 -6.81 -39.80
CA GLU A 217 27.64 -6.78 -39.80
C GLU A 217 28.24 -5.37 -39.99
N LYS A 218 27.48 -4.43 -40.61
CA LYS A 218 27.93 -3.05 -40.82
C LYS A 218 27.65 -2.14 -39.64
N LEU A 219 26.70 -2.47 -38.76
CA LEU A 219 26.28 -1.62 -37.65
C LEU A 219 27.41 -1.40 -36.61
N PHE A 220 28.26 -2.40 -36.40
CA PHE A 220 29.38 -2.30 -35.48
C PHE A 220 30.37 -1.19 -35.87
N TYR A 221 30.57 -0.95 -37.17
CA TYR A 221 31.52 0.05 -37.71
C TYR A 221 30.82 1.35 -38.10
N ASP A 222 29.51 1.48 -37.93
CA ASP A 222 28.76 2.69 -38.27
C ASP A 222 28.82 3.69 -37.11
N ASP A 223 29.65 4.72 -37.26
CA ASP A 223 29.85 5.76 -36.25
C ASP A 223 28.56 6.52 -35.92
N GLU A 224 27.65 6.71 -36.86
CA GLU A 224 26.40 7.41 -36.63
C GLU A 224 25.44 6.57 -35.80
N TYR A 225 25.35 5.27 -36.11
CA TYR A 225 24.63 4.30 -35.32
C TYR A 225 25.17 4.28 -33.88
N GLN A 226 26.49 4.12 -33.71
CA GLN A 226 27.11 4.02 -32.38
C GLN A 226 26.90 5.30 -31.56
N LYS A 227 26.96 6.49 -32.15
CA LYS A 227 26.65 7.76 -31.47
C LYS A 227 25.18 7.82 -31.02
N ARG A 228 24.24 7.38 -31.84
CA ARG A 228 22.81 7.34 -31.46
C ARG A 228 22.56 6.38 -30.30
N ILE A 229 23.10 5.16 -30.40
CA ILE A 229 23.02 4.17 -29.32
C ILE A 229 23.65 4.70 -28.03
N HIS A 230 24.82 5.35 -28.14
CA HIS A 230 25.49 5.97 -26.98
C HIS A 230 24.58 6.95 -26.25
N LEU A 231 23.99 7.90 -26.96
CA LEU A 231 23.11 8.91 -26.37
C LEU A 231 21.89 8.27 -25.69
N ARG A 232 21.28 7.28 -26.32
CA ARG A 232 20.10 6.57 -25.78
C ARG A 232 20.47 5.75 -24.54
N LEU A 233 21.57 4.99 -24.56
CA LEU A 233 22.07 4.23 -23.44
C LEU A 233 22.40 5.13 -22.25
N VAL A 234 23.19 6.20 -22.45
CA VAL A 234 23.54 7.17 -21.40
C VAL A 234 22.28 7.78 -20.77
N PHE A 235 21.30 8.12 -21.61
CA PHE A 235 20.02 8.65 -21.14
C PHE A 235 19.27 7.65 -20.26
N CYS A 236 19.13 6.39 -20.69
CA CYS A 236 18.47 5.34 -19.94
C CYS A 236 19.22 5.04 -18.63
N VAL A 237 20.55 4.88 -18.65
CA VAL A 237 21.37 4.61 -17.48
C VAL A 237 21.24 5.71 -16.43
N LYS A 238 21.42 6.99 -16.82
CA LYS A 238 21.33 8.11 -15.86
C LYS A 238 19.98 8.15 -15.14
N ARG A 239 18.91 7.89 -15.84
CA ARG A 239 17.56 7.88 -15.27
C ARG A 239 17.29 6.64 -14.45
N SER A 240 17.74 5.47 -14.92
CA SER A 240 17.64 4.22 -14.17
C SER A 240 18.36 4.32 -12.82
N VAL A 241 19.60 4.77 -12.79
CA VAL A 241 20.36 4.94 -11.53
C VAL A 241 19.63 5.90 -10.58
N LYS A 242 19.17 7.05 -11.07
CA LYS A 242 18.40 7.99 -10.24
C LYS A 242 17.09 7.39 -9.72
N PHE A 243 16.42 6.59 -10.53
CA PHE A 243 15.18 5.89 -10.13
C PHE A 243 15.44 4.87 -9.04
N VAL A 244 16.52 4.08 -9.15
CA VAL A 244 16.97 3.11 -8.13
C VAL A 244 17.26 3.81 -6.81
N GLU A 245 18.09 4.87 -6.83
CA GLU A 245 18.43 5.65 -5.63
C GLU A 245 17.18 6.18 -4.92
N LEU A 246 16.19 6.63 -5.69
CA LEU A 246 14.91 7.11 -5.16
C LEU A 246 14.11 6.00 -4.48
N ILE A 247 13.95 4.85 -5.16
CA ILE A 247 13.24 3.69 -4.60
C ILE A 247 13.92 3.22 -3.33
N GLU A 248 15.24 3.10 -3.31
CA GLU A 248 15.98 2.67 -2.12
C GLU A 248 15.83 3.66 -0.96
N ARG A 249 15.89 4.96 -1.24
CA ARG A 249 15.66 5.99 -0.22
C ARG A 249 14.25 5.88 0.37
N LYS A 250 13.22 5.77 -0.48
CA LYS A 250 11.83 5.64 -0.04
C LYS A 250 11.58 4.31 0.68
N ASN A 251 12.16 3.23 0.22
CA ASN A 251 12.09 1.96 0.94
C ASN A 251 12.62 2.10 2.37
N ARG A 252 13.78 2.74 2.58
CA ARG A 252 14.32 2.98 3.94
C ARG A 252 13.38 3.79 4.83
N GLU A 253 12.69 4.79 4.25
CA GLU A 253 11.71 5.61 4.99
C GLU A 253 10.45 4.82 5.39
N ILE A 254 10.02 3.88 4.55
CA ILE A 254 8.72 3.19 4.65
C ILE A 254 8.86 1.82 5.34
N THR A 255 10.01 1.14 5.25
CA THR A 255 10.20 -0.24 5.73
C THR A 255 9.81 -0.42 7.20
N ASN A 256 10.30 0.45 8.08
CA ASN A 256 9.96 0.36 9.51
C ASN A 256 8.46 0.54 9.77
N LEU A 257 7.82 1.41 8.98
CA LEU A 257 6.40 1.68 9.09
C LEU A 257 5.59 0.46 8.63
N ILE A 258 5.94 -0.12 7.48
CA ILE A 258 5.30 -1.33 6.96
C ILE A 258 5.40 -2.46 7.99
N GLY A 259 6.57 -2.65 8.63
CA GLY A 259 6.77 -3.66 9.66
C GLY A 259 5.79 -3.53 10.83
N VAL A 260 5.65 -2.33 11.39
CA VAL A 260 4.72 -2.07 12.49
C VAL A 260 3.27 -2.24 12.05
N PHE A 261 2.90 -1.74 10.85
CA PHE A 261 1.55 -1.95 10.30
C PHE A 261 1.20 -3.42 10.07
N SER A 262 2.19 -4.23 9.69
CA SER A 262 1.96 -5.66 9.51
C SER A 262 1.69 -6.39 10.82
N ILE A 263 2.40 -6.03 11.88
CA ILE A 263 2.11 -6.57 13.22
C ILE A 263 0.67 -6.19 13.63
N CYS A 264 0.30 -4.91 13.51
CA CYS A 264 -1.06 -4.48 13.82
C CYS A 264 -2.11 -5.12 12.90
N GLY A 265 -1.79 -5.36 11.62
CA GLY A 265 -2.63 -6.08 10.68
C GLY A 265 -2.83 -7.55 11.04
N CYS A 266 -1.79 -8.22 11.54
CA CYS A 266 -1.91 -9.58 12.08
C CYS A 266 -2.83 -9.60 13.31
N LEU A 267 -2.67 -8.64 14.24
CA LEU A 267 -3.54 -8.53 15.42
C LEU A 267 -5.00 -8.29 15.02
N LEU A 268 -5.24 -7.44 14.03
CA LEU A 268 -6.56 -7.22 13.45
C LEU A 268 -7.12 -8.51 12.85
N GLY A 269 -6.34 -9.23 12.06
CA GLY A 269 -6.74 -10.51 11.46
C GLY A 269 -7.10 -11.57 12.51
N ILE A 270 -6.29 -11.70 13.56
CA ILE A 270 -6.56 -12.56 14.70
C ILE A 270 -7.87 -12.16 15.38
N GLY A 271 -8.08 -10.85 15.64
CA GLY A 271 -9.30 -10.33 16.22
C GLY A 271 -10.55 -10.68 15.40
N ILE A 272 -10.51 -10.51 14.08
CA ILE A 272 -11.62 -10.86 13.16
C ILE A 272 -11.94 -12.36 13.27
N VAL A 273 -10.94 -13.23 13.21
CA VAL A 273 -11.19 -14.68 13.25
C VAL A 273 -11.68 -15.13 14.62
N LEU A 274 -11.15 -14.58 15.71
CA LEU A 274 -11.68 -14.88 17.06
C LEU A 274 -13.15 -14.48 17.21
N HIS A 275 -13.56 -13.35 16.62
CA HIS A 275 -14.97 -12.99 16.58
C HIS A 275 -15.81 -13.99 15.81
N LEU A 276 -15.34 -14.46 14.65
CA LEU A 276 -16.04 -15.49 13.87
C LEU A 276 -16.19 -16.81 14.64
N LEU A 277 -15.20 -17.18 15.45
CA LEU A 277 -15.19 -18.42 16.23
C LEU A 277 -16.00 -18.32 17.53
N SER A 278 -16.32 -17.12 18.02
CA SER A 278 -17.02 -16.93 19.29
C SER A 278 -18.48 -17.48 19.27
N GLY A 279 -19.05 -17.72 18.10
CA GLY A 279 -20.38 -18.31 17.92
C GLY A 279 -21.58 -17.44 18.33
N ASN A 280 -21.33 -16.26 18.92
CA ASN A 280 -22.37 -15.35 19.43
C ASN A 280 -22.71 -14.24 18.39
N LEU A 281 -22.81 -14.61 17.11
CA LEU A 281 -22.98 -13.63 16.03
C LEU A 281 -24.47 -13.50 15.65
N THR A 282 -25.05 -12.33 15.90
CA THR A 282 -26.32 -11.96 15.28
C THR A 282 -26.11 -11.58 13.80
N GLU A 283 -27.21 -11.59 13.02
CA GLU A 283 -27.15 -11.22 11.60
C GLU A 283 -26.57 -9.80 11.39
N GLY A 284 -26.96 -8.84 12.23
CA GLY A 284 -26.46 -7.46 12.15
C GLY A 284 -24.97 -7.35 12.44
N TYR A 285 -24.47 -8.14 13.40
CA TYR A 285 -23.04 -8.16 13.72
C TYR A 285 -22.23 -8.88 12.63
N CYS A 286 -22.73 -9.99 12.09
CA CYS A 286 -22.14 -10.67 10.93
C CYS A 286 -21.97 -9.74 9.74
N LEU A 287 -22.97 -8.90 9.44
CA LEU A 287 -22.89 -7.95 8.33
C LEU A 287 -21.78 -6.90 8.55
N ARG A 288 -21.67 -6.35 9.76
CA ARG A 288 -20.59 -5.41 10.12
C ARG A 288 -19.21 -6.03 9.93
N LEU A 289 -19.03 -7.25 10.46
CA LEU A 289 -17.77 -7.97 10.39
C LEU A 289 -17.42 -8.37 8.96
N ALA A 290 -18.41 -8.79 8.17
CA ALA A 290 -18.22 -9.16 6.77
C ALA A 290 -17.75 -7.97 5.93
N LEU A 291 -18.38 -6.80 6.05
CA LEU A 291 -17.95 -5.61 5.30
C LEU A 291 -16.56 -5.13 5.70
N LEU A 292 -16.23 -5.13 7.01
CA LEU A 292 -14.89 -4.82 7.48
C LEU A 292 -13.86 -5.80 6.92
N SER A 293 -14.15 -7.10 6.97
CA SER A 293 -13.25 -8.15 6.48
C SER A 293 -13.04 -8.07 4.97
N ILE A 294 -14.10 -7.85 4.19
CA ILE A 294 -14.03 -7.70 2.72
C ILE A 294 -13.20 -6.48 2.36
N GLY A 295 -13.47 -5.33 2.97
CA GLY A 295 -12.73 -4.09 2.71
C GLY A 295 -11.24 -4.23 3.05
N THR A 296 -10.94 -4.80 4.20
CA THR A 296 -9.56 -5.01 4.64
C THR A 296 -8.84 -6.02 3.74
N ALA A 297 -9.45 -7.18 3.45
CA ALA A 297 -8.87 -8.20 2.57
C ALA A 297 -8.61 -7.66 1.17
N ALA A 298 -9.51 -6.84 0.61
CA ALA A 298 -9.34 -6.21 -0.69
C ALA A 298 -8.11 -5.30 -0.73
N VAL A 299 -7.90 -4.46 0.30
CA VAL A 299 -6.71 -3.59 0.37
C VAL A 299 -5.43 -4.40 0.54
N PHE A 300 -5.41 -5.41 1.42
CA PHE A 300 -4.23 -6.27 1.58
C PHE A 300 -3.88 -7.03 0.31
N SER A 301 -4.90 -7.57 -0.40
CA SER A 301 -4.68 -8.26 -1.68
C SER A 301 -4.11 -7.29 -2.74
N ALA A 302 -4.64 -6.08 -2.84
CA ALA A 302 -4.14 -5.06 -3.75
C ALA A 302 -2.73 -4.61 -3.40
N LEU A 303 -2.37 -4.54 -2.11
CA LEU A 303 -1.04 -4.21 -1.64
C LEU A 303 -0.01 -5.25 -2.10
N PHE A 304 -0.27 -6.53 -1.88
CA PHE A 304 0.62 -7.62 -2.30
C PHE A 304 0.71 -7.72 -3.82
N TRP A 305 -0.41 -7.56 -4.52
CA TRP A 305 -0.42 -7.51 -5.97
C TRP A 305 0.42 -6.35 -6.52
N SER A 306 0.28 -5.16 -5.94
CA SER A 306 1.03 -3.98 -6.35
C SER A 306 2.54 -4.17 -6.10
N GLY A 307 2.93 -4.73 -4.96
CA GLY A 307 4.32 -5.03 -4.64
C GLY A 307 4.92 -6.11 -5.56
N GLN A 308 4.18 -7.21 -5.83
CA GLN A 308 4.58 -8.26 -6.76
C GLN A 308 4.80 -7.68 -8.17
N THR A 309 3.90 -6.82 -8.63
CA THR A 309 4.00 -6.22 -9.97
C THR A 309 5.26 -5.36 -10.13
N VAL A 310 5.77 -4.74 -9.05
CA VAL A 310 7.05 -4.01 -9.09
C VAL A 310 8.23 -4.98 -9.28
N GLU A 311 8.22 -6.14 -8.64
CA GLU A 311 9.22 -7.19 -8.84
C GLU A 311 9.19 -7.71 -10.29
N ASP A 312 8.01 -8.09 -10.78
CA ASP A 312 7.82 -8.60 -12.15
C ASP A 312 8.31 -7.61 -13.20
N GLN A 313 8.01 -6.31 -13.03
CA GLN A 313 8.49 -5.27 -13.95
C GLN A 313 10.01 -5.10 -13.91
N SER A 314 10.65 -5.33 -12.77
CA SER A 314 12.12 -5.31 -12.65
C SER A 314 12.74 -6.46 -13.45
N GLU A 315 12.18 -7.66 -13.38
CA GLU A 315 12.61 -8.81 -14.16
C GLU A 315 12.39 -8.60 -15.66
N GLU A 316 11.26 -7.99 -16.05
CA GLU A 316 10.98 -7.64 -17.44
C GLU A 316 11.98 -6.63 -18.04
N ILE A 317 12.54 -5.71 -17.23
CA ILE A 317 13.61 -4.81 -17.66
C ILE A 317 14.87 -5.60 -17.98
N VAL A 318 15.24 -6.57 -17.14
CA VAL A 318 16.39 -7.46 -17.39
C VAL A 318 16.19 -8.27 -18.66
N ALA A 319 15.00 -8.84 -18.84
CA ALA A 319 14.65 -9.58 -20.06
C ALA A 319 14.73 -8.70 -21.32
N ALA A 320 14.25 -7.43 -21.25
CA ALA A 320 14.35 -6.48 -22.34
C ALA A 320 15.81 -6.13 -22.67
N LEU A 321 16.70 -6.01 -21.68
CA LEU A 321 18.11 -5.80 -21.88
C LEU A 321 18.77 -7.00 -22.57
N HIS A 322 18.46 -8.22 -22.14
CA HIS A 322 18.99 -9.43 -22.79
C HIS A 322 18.51 -9.58 -24.24
N ALA A 323 17.34 -9.08 -24.58
CA ALA A 323 16.79 -9.13 -25.94
C ALA A 323 17.41 -8.11 -26.92
N LEU A 324 18.24 -7.19 -26.44
CA LEU A 324 18.94 -6.25 -27.29
C LEU A 324 20.06 -6.92 -28.11
N ASN A 325 20.29 -6.44 -29.33
CA ASN A 325 21.40 -6.87 -30.18
C ASN A 325 22.72 -6.19 -29.72
N TRP A 326 23.04 -6.34 -28.43
CA TRP A 326 24.20 -5.71 -27.78
C TRP A 326 25.55 -6.10 -28.40
N TYR A 327 25.64 -7.20 -29.11
CA TYR A 327 26.83 -7.63 -29.84
C TYR A 327 27.21 -6.67 -30.97
N ASN A 328 26.25 -5.92 -31.52
CA ASN A 328 26.45 -4.86 -32.53
C ASN A 328 26.98 -3.54 -31.92
N PHE A 329 27.05 -3.41 -30.61
CA PHE A 329 27.55 -2.21 -29.97
C PHE A 329 29.07 -2.15 -30.00
N ASP A 330 29.65 -0.96 -30.14
CA ASP A 330 31.08 -0.74 -30.00
C ASP A 330 31.56 -0.99 -28.56
N LYS A 331 32.86 -0.95 -28.34
CA LYS A 331 33.48 -1.22 -27.03
C LYS A 331 32.98 -0.27 -25.93
N ASN A 332 32.70 1.00 -26.25
CA ASN A 332 32.25 1.99 -25.27
C ASN A 332 30.78 1.77 -24.91
N ASN A 333 29.92 1.53 -25.92
CA ASN A 333 28.52 1.25 -25.70
C ASN A 333 28.29 -0.10 -24.97
N LYS A 334 29.13 -1.13 -25.25
CA LYS A 334 29.12 -2.38 -24.48
C LYS A 334 29.42 -2.15 -22.99
N LYS A 335 30.36 -1.27 -22.64
CA LYS A 335 30.63 -0.93 -21.23
C LYS A 335 29.40 -0.29 -20.56
N ILE A 336 28.74 0.67 -21.23
CA ILE A 336 27.56 1.34 -20.71
C ILE A 336 26.42 0.35 -20.55
N TYR A 337 26.20 -0.51 -21.55
CA TYR A 337 25.22 -1.60 -21.50
C TYR A 337 25.46 -2.52 -20.30
N LEU A 338 26.71 -2.95 -20.06
CA LEU A 338 27.06 -3.80 -18.91
C LEU A 338 26.76 -3.11 -17.56
N ILE A 339 27.04 -1.82 -17.44
CA ILE A 339 26.68 -1.03 -16.24
C ILE A 339 25.15 -1.05 -16.06
N MET A 340 24.40 -0.83 -17.14
CA MET A 340 22.95 -0.85 -17.09
C MET A 340 22.40 -2.22 -16.69
N LEU A 341 22.93 -3.30 -17.28
CA LEU A 341 22.56 -4.66 -16.98
C LEU A 341 22.85 -5.02 -15.52
N THR A 342 24.03 -4.69 -15.02
CA THR A 342 24.41 -4.94 -13.62
C THR A 342 23.47 -4.22 -12.65
N ASN A 343 23.10 -2.96 -12.95
CA ASN A 343 22.15 -2.23 -12.13
C ASN A 343 20.72 -2.82 -12.20
N ALA A 344 20.29 -3.25 -13.39
CA ALA A 344 18.98 -3.85 -13.58
C ALA A 344 18.83 -5.22 -12.89
N MET A 345 19.93 -5.98 -12.78
CA MET A 345 19.94 -7.26 -12.04
C MET A 345 19.72 -7.10 -10.53
N GLN A 346 19.89 -5.88 -9.99
CA GLN A 346 19.40 -5.56 -8.65
C GLN A 346 17.90 -5.36 -8.69
N THR A 347 17.14 -6.41 -8.37
CA THR A 347 15.67 -6.39 -8.41
C THR A 347 15.13 -5.26 -7.53
N HIS A 348 14.32 -4.39 -8.12
CA HIS A 348 13.63 -3.34 -7.37
C HIS A 348 12.42 -3.96 -6.67
N ARG A 349 12.36 -3.80 -5.35
CA ARG A 349 11.33 -4.40 -4.51
C ARG A 349 10.78 -3.38 -3.54
N VAL A 350 9.50 -3.46 -3.24
CA VAL A 350 8.94 -2.76 -2.09
C VAL A 350 9.31 -3.58 -0.86
N LYS A 351 10.27 -3.10 -0.06
CA LYS A 351 10.78 -3.85 1.08
C LYS A 351 9.82 -3.79 2.27
N PHE A 352 9.54 -4.95 2.83
CA PHE A 352 8.87 -5.11 4.12
C PHE A 352 9.89 -5.06 5.28
N THR A 353 11.01 -5.80 5.10
CA THR A 353 12.22 -5.75 5.93
C THR A 353 13.43 -5.84 5.01
N GLU A 354 14.65 -5.90 5.55
CA GLU A 354 15.85 -6.12 4.73
C GLU A 354 15.76 -7.40 3.89
N ASN A 355 15.13 -8.46 4.43
CA ASN A 355 15.07 -9.81 3.84
C ASN A 355 13.73 -10.14 3.15
N TYR A 356 12.68 -9.38 3.39
CA TYR A 356 11.33 -9.66 2.88
C TYR A 356 10.79 -8.48 2.07
N SER A 357 10.21 -8.78 0.92
CA SER A 357 9.48 -7.83 0.09
C SER A 357 7.98 -7.96 0.27
N VAL A 358 7.25 -6.89 -0.06
CA VAL A 358 5.79 -6.88 -0.10
C VAL A 358 5.36 -7.56 -1.40
N ASN A 359 5.14 -8.87 -1.36
CA ASN A 359 4.75 -9.70 -2.49
C ASN A 359 3.77 -10.80 -2.06
N TYR A 360 3.38 -11.69 -2.99
CA TYR A 360 2.46 -12.78 -2.68
C TYR A 360 3.00 -13.75 -1.64
N ASP A 361 4.32 -14.01 -1.63
CA ASP A 361 4.92 -14.91 -0.65
C ASP A 361 4.77 -14.39 0.78
N LEU A 362 4.97 -13.08 0.99
CA LEU A 362 4.72 -12.44 2.28
C LEU A 362 3.23 -12.55 2.66
N GLY A 363 2.32 -12.32 1.72
CA GLY A 363 0.88 -12.48 1.94
C GLY A 363 0.52 -13.89 2.44
N VAL A 364 1.04 -14.92 1.78
CA VAL A 364 0.84 -16.32 2.19
C VAL A 364 1.44 -16.60 3.56
N GLN A 365 2.63 -16.08 3.87
CA GLN A 365 3.27 -16.26 5.18
C GLN A 365 2.46 -15.60 6.31
N ILE A 366 1.89 -14.40 6.07
CA ILE A 366 1.03 -13.72 7.04
C ILE A 366 -0.23 -14.56 7.31
N VAL A 367 -0.91 -15.05 6.28
CA VAL A 367 -2.10 -15.90 6.42
C VAL A 367 -1.77 -17.17 7.21
N LYS A 368 -0.65 -17.85 6.89
CA LYS A 368 -0.18 -19.04 7.63
C LYS A 368 0.10 -18.72 9.11
N SER A 369 0.70 -17.57 9.39
CA SER A 369 1.00 -17.15 10.77
C SER A 369 -0.27 -16.88 11.56
N ILE A 370 -1.26 -16.20 10.97
CA ILE A 370 -2.57 -15.98 11.58
C ILE A 370 -3.23 -17.32 11.89
N TYR A 371 -3.27 -18.23 10.91
CA TYR A 371 -3.85 -19.57 11.09
C TYR A 371 -3.17 -20.36 12.22
N SER A 372 -1.85 -20.35 12.31
CA SER A 372 -1.08 -21.03 13.36
C SER A 372 -1.43 -20.50 14.75
N ILE A 373 -1.51 -19.18 14.92
CA ILE A 373 -1.87 -18.55 16.20
C ILE A 373 -3.29 -18.94 16.60
N ILE A 374 -4.23 -18.89 15.67
CA ILE A 374 -5.63 -19.27 15.92
C ILE A 374 -5.74 -20.73 16.31
N SER A 375 -5.03 -21.64 15.61
CA SER A 375 -5.03 -23.08 15.93
C SER A 375 -4.55 -23.34 17.36
N VAL A 376 -3.54 -22.62 17.83
CA VAL A 376 -3.07 -22.72 19.22
C VAL A 376 -4.13 -22.19 20.19
N MET A 377 -4.75 -21.03 19.89
CA MET A 377 -5.76 -20.44 20.76
C MET A 377 -7.01 -21.30 20.87
N VAL A 378 -7.50 -21.88 19.78
CA VAL A 378 -8.67 -22.80 19.79
C VAL A 378 -8.40 -24.04 20.65
N ASN A 379 -7.19 -24.58 20.63
CA ASN A 379 -6.83 -25.73 21.47
C ASN A 379 -6.66 -25.39 22.96
N MET A 380 -6.57 -24.10 23.33
CA MET A 380 -6.49 -23.64 24.72
C MET A 380 -7.88 -23.30 25.33
N ILE A 381 -8.90 -23.18 24.49
CA ILE A 381 -10.30 -22.89 24.88
C ILE A 381 -11.05 -24.19 25.14
#